data_8fc16c38cdc5b5988163366f03f6ea92
#
_entry.id   8fc16c38cdc5b5988163366f03f6ea92
#
_cell.length_a   1.000
_cell.length_b   1.000
_cell.length_c   1.000
_cell.angle_alpha   90.00
_cell.angle_beta   90.00
_cell.angle_gamma   90.00
#
_symmetry.space_group_name_H-M   'P 1'
#
loop_
_entity.id
_entity.type
_entity.pdbx_description
1 polymer ?
#
loop_
_entity_poly.entity_id
_entity_poly.type
_entity_poly.pdbx_seq_one_letter_code
_entity_poly.pdbx_strand_id
1 'polypeptide(L)'
;MTPGIKPNRLLVFLPGESSAELFTPVALAWQLKFPSAVCIIFQPPHKASLWWEKHNSRRDAAPACAKVVARQIKGQQQELGLIASQTTVIGFAQGATIALELARSATAAALSDERSSARQAGHTKQAVHKHPAAIPEAQLCSIVVAYAAQLARPLLADERVPCSVHLIHGDLDHRVPAIYGHQAYKSLKAAGADVTWDLIADTAHTIGQDAIIVGTMRAMQRIFRGRSKGRAPTLH
;
A
#
# COMPACT_ATOMS: atom_id res chain seq x y z
N MET A 1 12.42 19.73 2.20
CA MET A 1 12.19 19.82 0.74
C MET A 1 13.07 20.91 0.15
N THR A 2 13.76 20.63 -0.94
CA THR A 2 14.51 21.65 -1.68
C THR A 2 13.48 22.60 -2.31
N PRO A 3 13.56 23.92 -2.10
CA PRO A 3 12.61 24.88 -2.66
C PRO A 3 12.59 24.76 -4.18
N GLY A 4 11.40 24.61 -4.77
CA GLY A 4 11.20 24.61 -6.22
C GLY A 4 11.07 23.25 -6.91
N ILE A 5 11.32 22.11 -6.24
CA ILE A 5 11.12 20.79 -6.86
C ILE A 5 9.68 20.31 -6.57
N LYS A 6 8.87 20.19 -7.64
CA LYS A 6 7.54 19.61 -7.54
C LYS A 6 7.64 18.13 -7.14
N PRO A 7 6.92 17.65 -6.12
CA PRO A 7 6.96 16.26 -5.72
C PRO A 7 6.48 15.36 -6.85
N ASN A 8 7.17 14.24 -7.04
CA ASN A 8 6.84 13.27 -8.09
C ASN A 8 6.29 11.95 -7.52
N ARG A 9 6.26 11.81 -6.19
CA ARG A 9 5.82 10.60 -5.51
C ARG A 9 5.33 10.89 -4.09
N LEU A 10 4.32 10.15 -3.65
CA LEU A 10 3.81 10.12 -2.29
C LEU A 10 4.21 8.80 -1.63
N LEU A 11 4.93 8.88 -0.50
CA LEU A 11 5.25 7.75 0.37
C LEU A 11 4.43 7.89 1.65
N VAL A 12 3.50 6.98 1.88
CA VAL A 12 2.64 6.97 3.06
C VAL A 12 3.14 5.89 4.00
N PHE A 13 3.42 6.27 5.24
CA PHE A 13 3.91 5.37 6.28
C PHE A 13 2.81 5.12 7.31
N LEU A 14 2.55 3.84 7.56
CA LEU A 14 1.58 3.36 8.54
C LEU A 14 2.35 2.60 9.64
N PRO A 15 2.62 3.25 10.79
CA PRO A 15 3.32 2.63 11.91
C PRO A 15 2.59 1.40 12.44
N GLY A 16 3.31 0.60 13.20
CA GLY A 16 2.72 -0.49 13.98
C GLY A 16 2.11 0.03 15.29
N GLU A 17 2.32 -0.73 16.34
CA GLU A 17 1.96 -0.38 17.71
C GLU A 17 3.01 0.56 18.33
N SER A 18 3.23 1.71 17.70
CA SER A 18 4.20 2.72 18.15
C SER A 18 3.80 4.11 17.67
N SER A 19 4.32 5.15 18.32
CA SER A 19 4.09 6.52 17.87
C SER A 19 4.72 6.75 16.49
N ALA A 20 4.16 7.67 15.72
CA ALA A 20 4.70 8.04 14.41
C ALA A 20 6.14 8.59 14.52
N GLU A 21 6.50 9.19 15.65
CA GLU A 21 7.85 9.70 15.90
C GLU A 21 8.91 8.59 15.86
N LEU A 22 8.61 7.43 16.43
CA LEU A 22 9.50 6.26 16.37
C LEU A 22 9.63 5.68 14.95
N PHE A 23 8.72 6.03 14.04
CA PHE A 23 8.77 5.63 12.64
C PHE A 23 9.54 6.62 11.75
N THR A 24 9.87 7.79 12.28
CA THR A 24 10.59 8.85 11.55
C THR A 24 11.93 8.37 10.95
N PRO A 25 12.79 7.61 11.66
CA PRO A 25 14.05 7.12 11.07
C PRO A 25 13.82 6.26 9.82
N VAL A 26 12.77 5.43 9.81
CA VAL A 26 12.39 4.62 8.65
C VAL A 26 11.99 5.52 7.47
N ALA A 27 11.14 6.51 7.72
CA ALA A 27 10.69 7.46 6.70
C ALA A 27 11.86 8.27 6.12
N LEU A 28 12.81 8.72 6.95
CA LEU A 28 14.03 9.41 6.52
C LEU A 28 14.92 8.51 5.65
N ALA A 29 15.11 7.25 6.03
CA ALA A 29 15.89 6.31 5.23
C ALA A 29 15.26 6.06 3.85
N TRP A 30 13.93 6.03 3.76
CA TRP A 30 13.21 5.98 2.50
C TRP A 30 13.34 7.29 1.70
N GLN A 31 13.23 8.44 2.38
CA GLN A 31 13.40 9.76 1.76
C GLN A 31 14.75 9.90 1.05
N LEU A 32 15.82 9.36 1.63
CA LEU A 32 17.16 9.37 1.00
C LEU A 32 17.20 8.60 -0.32
N LYS A 33 16.36 7.57 -0.50
CA LYS A 33 16.25 6.79 -1.75
C LYS A 33 15.30 7.43 -2.76
N PHE A 34 14.38 8.26 -2.29
CA PHE A 34 13.36 8.95 -3.10
C PHE A 34 13.37 10.46 -2.79
N PRO A 35 14.43 11.21 -3.16
CA PRO A 35 14.63 12.59 -2.70
C PRO A 35 13.54 13.57 -3.17
N SER A 36 12.85 13.27 -4.27
CA SER A 36 11.72 14.08 -4.77
C SER A 36 10.35 13.57 -4.30
N ALA A 37 10.30 12.63 -3.33
CA ALA A 37 9.06 12.18 -2.76
C ALA A 37 8.62 13.04 -1.57
N VAL A 38 7.31 13.14 -1.35
CA VAL A 38 6.74 13.58 -0.08
C VAL A 38 6.52 12.34 0.79
N CYS A 39 7.05 12.38 2.01
CA CYS A 39 6.87 11.34 3.02
C CYS A 39 5.86 11.81 4.06
N ILE A 40 4.81 11.03 4.29
CA ILE A 40 3.78 11.34 5.30
C ILE A 40 3.65 10.13 6.22
N ILE A 41 3.79 10.35 7.53
CA ILE A 41 3.57 9.33 8.54
C ILE A 41 2.19 9.58 9.15
N PHE A 42 1.28 8.64 8.97
CA PHE A 42 -0.06 8.75 9.57
C PHE A 42 -0.03 8.31 11.03
N GLN A 43 -0.71 9.08 11.87
CA GLN A 43 -0.84 8.76 13.28
C GLN A 43 -1.95 7.72 13.51
N PRO A 44 -1.68 6.64 14.26
CA PRO A 44 -2.73 5.79 14.76
C PRO A 44 -3.71 6.58 15.66
N PRO A 45 -5.03 6.35 15.54
CA PRO A 45 -6.03 7.21 16.19
C PRO A 45 -6.16 7.00 17.71
N HIS A 46 -5.72 5.86 18.24
CA HIS A 46 -5.87 5.55 19.66
C HIS A 46 -4.69 6.06 20.52
N LYS A 47 -4.97 6.44 21.77
CA LYS A 47 -4.00 7.02 22.71
C LYS A 47 -2.74 6.18 22.94
N ALA A 48 -2.84 4.84 22.81
CA ALA A 48 -1.71 3.92 22.93
C ALA A 48 -0.92 3.75 21.62
N SER A 49 -1.05 4.67 20.66
CA SER A 49 -0.46 4.57 19.32
C SER A 49 -0.86 3.28 18.58
N LEU A 50 -2.12 2.87 18.74
CA LEU A 50 -2.71 1.69 18.12
C LEU A 50 -3.69 2.09 17.02
N TRP A 51 -3.75 1.32 15.95
CA TRP A 51 -4.81 1.45 14.93
C TRP A 51 -6.14 0.91 15.44
N TRP A 52 -6.10 -0.14 16.24
CA TRP A 52 -7.24 -0.70 16.99
C TRP A 52 -6.76 -1.31 18.29
N GLU A 53 -7.65 -1.37 19.27
CA GLU A 53 -7.34 -1.95 20.55
C GLU A 53 -7.28 -3.47 20.51
N LYS A 54 -6.51 -4.08 21.46
CA LYS A 54 -6.23 -5.52 21.45
C LYS A 54 -7.48 -6.41 21.57
N HIS A 55 -8.54 -5.90 22.17
CA HIS A 55 -9.80 -6.63 22.31
C HIS A 55 -10.68 -6.59 21.04
N ASN A 56 -10.38 -5.69 20.12
CA ASN A 56 -11.10 -5.59 18.85
C ASN A 56 -10.63 -6.67 17.87
N SER A 57 -11.57 -7.27 17.18
CA SER A 57 -11.26 -8.21 16.11
C SER A 57 -10.45 -7.52 15.01
N ARG A 58 -9.25 -8.02 14.71
CA ARG A 58 -8.46 -7.56 13.57
C ARG A 58 -9.26 -7.62 12.26
N ARG A 59 -10.09 -8.66 12.11
CA ARG A 59 -10.93 -8.90 10.93
C ARG A 59 -11.87 -7.74 10.65
N ASP A 60 -12.40 -7.10 11.67
CA ASP A 60 -13.38 -6.02 11.55
C ASP A 60 -12.71 -4.64 11.64
N ALA A 61 -11.74 -4.50 12.53
CA ALA A 61 -11.06 -3.25 12.79
C ALA A 61 -10.15 -2.80 11.64
N ALA A 62 -9.37 -3.70 11.05
CA ALA A 62 -8.42 -3.33 10.00
C ALA A 62 -9.11 -2.77 8.73
N PRO A 63 -10.21 -3.35 8.21
CA PRO A 63 -10.95 -2.75 7.11
C PRO A 63 -11.58 -1.39 7.47
N ALA A 64 -12.04 -1.21 8.71
CA ALA A 64 -12.57 0.08 9.17
C ALA A 64 -11.48 1.17 9.19
N CYS A 65 -10.30 0.86 9.73
CA CYS A 65 -9.13 1.75 9.70
C CYS A 65 -8.68 2.04 8.26
N ALA A 66 -8.66 1.03 7.39
CA ALA A 66 -8.29 1.19 5.99
C ALA A 66 -9.18 2.21 5.27
N LYS A 67 -10.49 2.25 5.54
CA LYS A 67 -11.41 3.25 4.98
C LYS A 67 -11.06 4.69 5.40
N VAL A 68 -10.63 4.87 6.65
CA VAL A 68 -10.19 6.20 7.14
C VAL A 68 -8.89 6.60 6.47
N VAL A 69 -7.91 5.71 6.46
CA VAL A 69 -6.60 5.93 5.81
C VAL A 69 -6.75 6.19 4.31
N ALA A 70 -7.65 5.48 3.63
CA ALA A 70 -7.94 5.68 2.21
C ALA A 70 -8.39 7.11 1.91
N ARG A 71 -9.30 7.68 2.74
CA ARG A 71 -9.75 9.07 2.60
C ARG A 71 -8.60 10.07 2.81
N GLN A 72 -7.75 9.82 3.79
CA GLN A 72 -6.57 10.65 4.05
C GLN A 72 -5.58 10.60 2.87
N ILE A 73 -5.30 9.41 2.32
CA ILE A 73 -4.44 9.26 1.13
C ILE A 73 -5.01 10.04 -0.06
N LYS A 74 -6.31 9.91 -0.34
CA LYS A 74 -6.97 10.68 -1.42
C LYS A 74 -6.85 12.17 -1.22
N GLY A 75 -7.04 12.68 -0.01
CA GLY A 75 -6.84 14.10 0.32
C GLY A 75 -5.42 14.57 0.02
N GLN A 76 -4.41 13.80 0.44
CA GLN A 76 -3.01 14.12 0.16
C GLN A 76 -2.67 14.03 -1.35
N GLN A 77 -3.22 13.07 -2.06
CA GLN A 77 -3.07 12.98 -3.51
C GLN A 77 -3.63 14.22 -4.23
N GLN A 78 -4.81 14.67 -3.83
CA GLN A 78 -5.45 15.87 -4.39
C GLN A 78 -4.64 17.13 -4.09
N GLU A 79 -4.21 17.32 -2.84
CA GLU A 79 -3.40 18.46 -2.40
C GLU A 79 -2.06 18.56 -3.15
N LEU A 80 -1.39 17.43 -3.35
CA LEU A 80 -0.09 17.35 -3.99
C LEU A 80 -0.15 17.24 -5.52
N GLY A 81 -1.33 17.04 -6.10
CA GLY A 81 -1.51 16.76 -7.54
C GLY A 81 -0.87 15.43 -7.95
N LEU A 82 -0.86 14.44 -7.06
CA LEU A 82 -0.31 13.10 -7.30
C LEU A 82 -1.44 12.08 -7.46
N ILE A 83 -1.14 10.97 -8.12
CA ILE A 83 -2.10 9.91 -8.43
C ILE A 83 -1.68 8.56 -7.83
N ALA A 84 -2.54 7.57 -7.90
CA ALA A 84 -2.30 6.23 -7.36
C ALA A 84 -1.01 5.57 -7.89
N SER A 85 -0.67 5.75 -9.17
CA SER A 85 0.58 5.21 -9.76
C SER A 85 1.85 5.84 -9.18
N GLN A 86 1.72 7.00 -8.54
CA GLN A 86 2.80 7.73 -7.86
C GLN A 86 2.80 7.53 -6.34
N THR A 87 1.85 6.74 -5.82
CA THR A 87 1.69 6.51 -4.37
C THR A 87 2.21 5.13 -4.00
N THR A 88 3.01 5.08 -2.93
CA THR A 88 3.48 3.86 -2.27
C THR A 88 3.04 3.90 -0.82
N VAL A 89 2.45 2.81 -0.33
CA VAL A 89 2.06 2.64 1.07
C VAL A 89 3.04 1.69 1.75
N ILE A 90 3.63 2.12 2.84
CA ILE A 90 4.61 1.38 3.64
C ILE A 90 4.02 1.15 5.02
N GLY A 91 3.80 -0.10 5.41
CA GLY A 91 3.21 -0.44 6.70
C GLY A 91 4.08 -1.36 7.55
N PHE A 92 3.91 -1.29 8.87
CA PHE A 92 4.52 -2.20 9.84
C PHE A 92 3.46 -2.78 10.77
N ALA A 93 3.47 -4.08 11.04
CA ALA A 93 2.58 -4.77 11.98
C ALA A 93 1.09 -4.45 11.74
N GLN A 94 0.40 -3.73 12.66
CA GLN A 94 -0.97 -3.28 12.43
C GLN A 94 -1.09 -2.38 11.19
N GLY A 95 -0.15 -1.44 10.99
CA GLY A 95 -0.10 -0.59 9.81
C GLY A 95 0.11 -1.39 8.51
N ALA A 96 0.88 -2.49 8.55
CA ALA A 96 1.04 -3.38 7.42
C ALA A 96 -0.25 -4.15 7.09
N THR A 97 -1.00 -4.57 8.12
CA THR A 97 -2.32 -5.19 7.93
C THR A 97 -3.30 -4.22 7.25
N ILE A 98 -3.29 -2.93 7.65
CA ILE A 98 -4.08 -1.88 6.99
C ILE A 98 -3.62 -1.67 5.55
N ALA A 99 -2.31 -1.62 5.29
CA ALA A 99 -1.77 -1.49 3.94
C ALA A 99 -2.23 -2.63 3.01
N LEU A 100 -2.31 -3.86 3.52
CA LEU A 100 -2.86 -5.00 2.80
C LEU A 100 -4.37 -4.87 2.55
N GLU A 101 -5.15 -4.33 3.48
CA GLU A 101 -6.57 -4.03 3.26
C GLU A 101 -6.76 -2.92 2.22
N LEU A 102 -5.90 -1.88 2.20
CA LEU A 102 -5.91 -0.84 1.17
C LEU A 102 -5.62 -1.42 -0.23
N ALA A 103 -4.70 -2.37 -0.32
CA ALA A 103 -4.40 -3.07 -1.57
C ALA A 103 -5.61 -3.84 -2.13
N ARG A 104 -6.49 -4.35 -1.26
CA ARG A 104 -7.69 -5.15 -1.59
C ARG A 104 -8.92 -4.28 -1.86
N SER A 105 -9.10 -3.18 -1.11
CA SER A 105 -10.31 -2.36 -1.15
C SER A 105 -10.55 -1.68 -2.50
N ALA A 106 -9.56 -1.75 -3.39
CA ALA A 106 -9.66 -1.18 -4.73
C ALA A 106 -10.66 -1.90 -5.67
N THR A 107 -11.20 -3.07 -5.32
CA THR A 107 -12.03 -3.85 -6.26
C THR A 107 -13.48 -4.07 -5.83
N ALA A 108 -13.76 -4.35 -4.58
CA ALA A 108 -15.11 -4.76 -4.18
C ALA A 108 -16.06 -3.59 -3.87
N ALA A 109 -15.59 -2.53 -3.21
CA ALA A 109 -16.45 -1.42 -2.79
C ALA A 109 -16.84 -0.49 -3.96
N ALA A 110 -15.93 -0.25 -4.90
CA ALA A 110 -16.18 0.63 -6.05
C ALA A 110 -17.21 0.04 -7.02
N LEU A 111 -17.19 -1.28 -7.25
CA LEU A 111 -18.15 -1.95 -8.13
C LEU A 111 -19.56 -2.00 -7.56
N SER A 112 -19.73 -1.93 -6.23
CA SER A 112 -21.05 -1.89 -5.59
C SER A 112 -21.68 -0.50 -5.66
N ASP A 113 -20.90 0.57 -5.48
CA ASP A 113 -21.41 1.95 -5.53
C ASP A 113 -21.74 2.40 -6.94
N GLU A 114 -20.92 2.03 -7.94
CA GLU A 114 -21.21 2.34 -9.35
C GLU A 114 -22.46 1.62 -9.87
N ARG A 115 -22.69 0.36 -9.45
CA ARG A 115 -23.91 -0.37 -9.81
C ARG A 115 -25.18 0.22 -9.18
N SER A 116 -25.05 0.81 -7.99
CA SER A 116 -26.17 1.49 -7.32
C SER A 116 -26.48 2.84 -7.96
N SER A 117 -25.44 3.61 -8.32
CA SER A 117 -25.58 4.92 -8.97
C SER A 117 -26.03 4.83 -10.44
N ALA A 118 -25.54 3.82 -11.19
CA ALA A 118 -25.93 3.60 -12.59
C ALA A 118 -27.37 3.13 -12.77
N ARG A 119 -28.00 2.54 -11.76
CA ARG A 119 -29.42 2.18 -11.78
C ARG A 119 -30.38 3.36 -11.55
N GLN A 120 -29.88 4.48 -11.03
CA GLN A 120 -30.68 5.70 -10.79
C GLN A 120 -30.57 6.75 -11.90
N ALA A 121 -29.59 6.64 -12.80
CA ALA A 121 -29.43 7.56 -13.93
C ALA A 121 -29.85 6.87 -15.24
N GLY A 122 -31.13 7.07 -15.62
CA GLY A 122 -31.66 6.63 -16.91
C GLY A 122 -31.06 7.36 -18.10
N HIS A 123 -30.64 6.58 -19.10
CA HIS A 123 -30.51 6.91 -20.53
C HIS A 123 -29.85 8.23 -20.98
N THR A 124 -28.61 8.12 -21.44
CA THR A 124 -28.20 8.75 -22.73
C THR A 124 -26.99 7.97 -23.30
N LYS A 125 -27.16 7.48 -24.54
CA LYS A 125 -26.10 6.83 -25.31
C LYS A 125 -25.17 7.90 -25.86
N GLN A 126 -23.88 7.85 -25.52
CA GLN A 126 -22.83 8.51 -26.31
C GLN A 126 -21.63 7.57 -26.48
N ALA A 127 -21.11 7.60 -27.73
CA ALA A 127 -20.05 6.72 -28.22
C ALA A 127 -18.73 6.92 -27.48
N VAL A 128 -18.13 5.81 -27.04
CA VAL A 128 -16.88 5.77 -26.29
C VAL A 128 -15.71 5.62 -27.27
N HIS A 129 -14.88 6.66 -27.37
CA HIS A 129 -13.53 6.54 -27.93
C HIS A 129 -12.68 5.68 -26.95
N LYS A 130 -12.04 4.63 -27.49
CA LYS A 130 -11.10 3.76 -26.75
C LYS A 130 -9.87 4.58 -26.36
N HIS A 131 -9.80 5.02 -25.10
CA HIS A 131 -8.55 5.42 -24.45
C HIS A 131 -7.82 4.19 -23.87
N PRO A 132 -6.46 4.23 -23.76
CA PRO A 132 -5.68 3.16 -23.18
C PRO A 132 -6.15 2.92 -21.73
N ALA A 133 -6.16 1.64 -21.32
CA ALA A 133 -6.77 1.13 -20.10
C ALA A 133 -6.60 2.09 -18.92
N ALA A 134 -7.64 2.83 -18.58
CA ALA A 134 -7.71 3.66 -17.39
C ALA A 134 -7.52 2.77 -16.16
N ILE A 135 -6.58 3.15 -15.29
CA ILE A 135 -6.42 2.55 -13.97
C ILE A 135 -7.78 2.73 -13.26
N PRO A 136 -8.39 1.66 -12.72
CA PRO A 136 -9.68 1.80 -12.05
C PRO A 136 -9.62 2.93 -11.01
N GLU A 137 -10.57 3.84 -11.00
CA GLU A 137 -10.64 5.00 -10.08
C GLU A 137 -10.55 4.62 -8.58
N ALA A 138 -10.73 3.35 -8.28
CA ALA A 138 -10.67 2.77 -6.95
C ALA A 138 -9.26 2.47 -6.42
N GLN A 139 -8.22 2.48 -7.28
CA GLN A 139 -6.86 2.16 -6.83
C GLN A 139 -6.24 3.36 -6.10
N LEU A 140 -5.76 3.13 -4.87
CA LEU A 140 -5.15 4.18 -4.03
C LEU A 140 -3.64 4.27 -4.16
N CYS A 141 -2.98 3.15 -4.46
CA CYS A 141 -1.53 3.08 -4.58
C CYS A 141 -1.12 2.05 -5.61
N SER A 142 0.08 2.18 -6.15
CA SER A 142 0.66 1.21 -7.09
C SER A 142 1.54 0.17 -6.42
N ILE A 143 2.02 0.47 -5.22
CA ILE A 143 2.95 -0.37 -4.47
C ILE A 143 2.54 -0.38 -3.00
N VAL A 144 2.53 -1.56 -2.40
CA VAL A 144 2.46 -1.77 -0.95
C VAL A 144 3.73 -2.48 -0.50
N VAL A 145 4.40 -1.94 0.53
CA VAL A 145 5.49 -2.61 1.24
C VAL A 145 5.03 -2.87 2.67
N ALA A 146 4.95 -4.13 3.06
CA ALA A 146 4.35 -4.55 4.31
C ALA A 146 5.35 -5.35 5.15
N TYR A 147 5.85 -4.71 6.21
CA TYR A 147 6.78 -5.31 7.16
C TYR A 147 6.01 -5.98 8.31
N ALA A 148 6.42 -7.20 8.68
CA ALA A 148 5.80 -7.99 9.76
C ALA A 148 4.28 -8.09 9.62
N ALA A 149 3.83 -8.36 8.40
CA ALA A 149 2.42 -8.30 8.01
C ALA A 149 1.67 -9.61 8.25
N GLN A 150 0.37 -9.48 8.44
CA GLN A 150 -0.59 -10.58 8.38
C GLN A 150 -1.89 -10.08 7.74
N LEU A 151 -2.63 -10.95 7.07
CA LEU A 151 -3.96 -10.60 6.56
C LEU A 151 -4.95 -10.38 7.70
N ALA A 152 -5.83 -9.41 7.57
CA ALA A 152 -6.93 -9.21 8.52
C ALA A 152 -7.96 -10.33 8.41
N ARG A 153 -8.24 -10.77 7.19
CA ARG A 153 -9.17 -11.84 6.83
C ARG A 153 -8.69 -12.57 5.58
N PRO A 154 -9.16 -13.79 5.29
CA PRO A 154 -8.88 -14.45 4.02
C PRO A 154 -9.30 -13.61 2.81
N LEU A 155 -8.64 -13.79 1.68
CA LEU A 155 -9.06 -13.23 0.40
C LEU A 155 -10.30 -13.99 -0.11
N LEU A 156 -11.26 -13.28 -0.66
CA LEU A 156 -12.40 -13.88 -1.34
C LEU A 156 -11.98 -14.30 -2.77
N ALA A 157 -12.69 -15.26 -3.34
CA ALA A 157 -12.34 -15.84 -4.65
C ALA A 157 -12.38 -14.82 -5.81
N ASP A 158 -13.21 -13.80 -5.69
CA ASP A 158 -13.40 -12.72 -6.66
C ASP A 158 -12.57 -11.46 -6.36
N GLU A 159 -11.89 -11.41 -5.20
CA GLU A 159 -11.03 -10.28 -4.86
C GLU A 159 -9.76 -10.26 -5.72
N ARG A 160 -9.42 -9.07 -6.18
CA ARG A 160 -8.20 -8.80 -6.91
C ARG A 160 -7.37 -7.76 -6.20
N VAL A 161 -6.04 -7.85 -6.37
CA VAL A 161 -5.08 -6.92 -5.79
C VAL A 161 -4.31 -6.26 -6.95
N PRO A 162 -4.72 -5.06 -7.38
CA PRO A 162 -4.20 -4.43 -8.59
C PRO A 162 -2.82 -3.78 -8.40
N CYS A 163 -2.33 -3.66 -7.17
CA CYS A 163 -1.01 -3.09 -6.87
C CYS A 163 0.03 -4.21 -6.67
N SER A 164 1.32 -3.85 -6.79
CA SER A 164 2.41 -4.74 -6.39
C SER A 164 2.54 -4.76 -4.86
N VAL A 165 2.67 -5.93 -4.28
CA VAL A 165 2.79 -6.13 -2.83
C VAL A 165 4.14 -6.75 -2.50
N HIS A 166 4.90 -6.14 -1.60
CA HIS A 166 6.17 -6.65 -1.11
C HIS A 166 6.05 -6.94 0.38
N LEU A 167 6.08 -8.22 0.74
CA LEU A 167 6.01 -8.70 2.12
C LEU A 167 7.43 -8.96 2.62
N ILE A 168 7.80 -8.34 3.75
CA ILE A 168 9.13 -8.45 4.35
C ILE A 168 8.96 -8.79 5.83
N HIS A 169 9.67 -9.81 6.32
CA HIS A 169 9.50 -10.29 7.68
C HIS A 169 10.83 -10.70 8.30
N GLY A 170 10.98 -10.48 9.60
CA GLY A 170 12.08 -11.03 10.36
C GLY A 170 11.81 -12.51 10.71
N ASP A 171 12.81 -13.35 10.64
CA ASP A 171 12.69 -14.78 10.94
C ASP A 171 12.54 -15.07 12.44
N LEU A 172 13.01 -14.16 13.29
CA LEU A 172 12.89 -14.23 14.76
C LEU A 172 11.74 -13.38 15.32
N ASP A 173 10.74 -13.03 14.47
CA ASP A 173 9.58 -12.27 14.92
C ASP A 173 8.64 -13.14 15.77
N HIS A 174 8.68 -12.96 17.10
CA HIS A 174 7.81 -13.63 18.04
C HIS A 174 6.49 -12.91 18.33
N ARG A 175 6.32 -11.64 17.89
CA ARG A 175 5.08 -10.87 18.09
C ARG A 175 4.08 -11.12 16.96
N VAL A 176 4.57 -11.11 15.73
CA VAL A 176 3.83 -11.52 14.52
C VAL A 176 4.68 -12.59 13.83
N PRO A 177 4.50 -13.87 14.15
CA PRO A 177 5.29 -14.94 13.55
C PRO A 177 5.31 -14.90 12.03
N ALA A 178 6.49 -15.11 11.43
CA ALA A 178 6.73 -15.01 9.98
C ALA A 178 5.80 -15.91 9.14
N ILE A 179 5.27 -16.98 9.74
CA ILE A 179 4.30 -17.87 9.09
C ILE A 179 3.05 -17.12 8.62
N TYR A 180 2.59 -16.07 9.32
CA TYR A 180 1.43 -15.29 8.91
C TYR A 180 1.72 -14.45 7.67
N GLY A 181 2.93 -13.88 7.56
CA GLY A 181 3.38 -13.19 6.35
C GLY A 181 3.50 -14.14 5.16
N HIS A 182 4.03 -15.35 5.38
CA HIS A 182 4.11 -16.38 4.36
C HIS A 182 2.72 -16.89 3.91
N GLN A 183 1.76 -17.01 4.83
CA GLN A 183 0.37 -17.33 4.49
C GLN A 183 -0.27 -16.20 3.67
N ALA A 184 -0.01 -14.93 4.03
CA ALA A 184 -0.44 -13.78 3.25
C ALA A 184 0.14 -13.82 1.83
N TYR A 185 1.43 -14.11 1.67
CA TYR A 185 2.09 -14.29 0.37
C TYR A 185 1.39 -15.36 -0.48
N LYS A 186 1.16 -16.56 0.09
CA LYS A 186 0.48 -17.65 -0.62
C LYS A 186 -0.92 -17.25 -1.08
N SER A 187 -1.69 -16.62 -0.22
CA SER A 187 -3.06 -16.18 -0.53
C SER A 187 -3.09 -15.11 -1.61
N LEU A 188 -2.21 -14.11 -1.54
CA LEU A 188 -2.09 -13.05 -2.55
C LEU A 188 -1.64 -13.63 -3.90
N LYS A 189 -0.67 -14.53 -3.89
CA LYS A 189 -0.18 -15.20 -5.11
C LYS A 189 -1.27 -16.04 -5.77
N ALA A 190 -2.03 -16.80 -4.99
CA ALA A 190 -3.16 -17.59 -5.48
C ALA A 190 -4.27 -16.71 -6.09
N ALA A 191 -4.46 -15.48 -5.58
CA ALA A 191 -5.37 -14.49 -6.15
C ALA A 191 -4.79 -13.76 -7.39
N GLY A 192 -3.59 -14.14 -7.87
CA GLY A 192 -2.95 -13.56 -9.05
C GLY A 192 -2.29 -12.20 -8.81
N ALA A 193 -2.05 -11.81 -7.56
CA ALA A 193 -1.36 -10.56 -7.24
C ALA A 193 0.13 -10.61 -7.64
N ASP A 194 0.67 -9.44 -8.04
CA ASP A 194 2.13 -9.23 -8.17
C ASP A 194 2.73 -9.10 -6.76
N VAL A 195 3.19 -10.21 -6.19
CA VAL A 195 3.63 -10.29 -4.80
C VAL A 195 5.02 -10.90 -4.66
N THR A 196 5.84 -10.35 -3.76
CA THR A 196 7.12 -10.91 -3.32
C THR A 196 7.11 -11.22 -1.83
N TRP A 197 7.94 -12.16 -1.42
CA TRP A 197 8.18 -12.53 -0.03
C TRP A 197 9.67 -12.52 0.24
N ASP A 198 10.09 -11.74 1.22
CA ASP A 198 11.47 -11.63 1.65
C ASP A 198 11.54 -11.89 3.18
N LEU A 199 12.37 -12.85 3.59
CA LEU A 199 12.65 -13.18 4.99
C LEU A 199 14.02 -12.63 5.36
N ILE A 200 14.09 -11.85 6.43
CA ILE A 200 15.33 -11.22 6.91
C ILE A 200 15.85 -12.04 8.08
N ALA A 201 17.06 -12.57 7.92
CA ALA A 201 17.70 -13.40 8.93
C ALA A 201 18.01 -12.59 10.21
N ASP A 202 18.06 -13.27 11.34
CA ASP A 202 18.41 -12.75 12.68
C ASP A 202 17.63 -11.47 13.06
N THR A 203 16.39 -11.34 12.57
CA THR A 203 15.59 -10.13 12.75
C THR A 203 14.32 -10.43 13.53
N ALA A 204 14.17 -9.74 14.66
CA ALA A 204 12.97 -9.78 15.50
C ALA A 204 11.85 -8.87 14.94
N HIS A 205 10.85 -8.50 15.77
CA HIS A 205 9.73 -7.62 15.42
C HIS A 205 10.18 -6.15 15.27
N THR A 206 10.93 -5.86 14.22
CA THR A 206 11.49 -4.53 13.95
C THR A 206 11.70 -4.29 12.45
N ILE A 207 11.93 -3.04 12.06
CA ILE A 207 12.39 -2.66 10.71
C ILE A 207 13.86 -2.25 10.84
N GLY A 208 14.76 -3.22 10.69
CA GLY A 208 16.20 -2.99 10.64
C GLY A 208 16.66 -2.46 9.28
N GLN A 209 17.95 -2.17 9.20
CA GLN A 209 18.57 -1.62 7.99
C GLN A 209 18.37 -2.53 6.76
N ASP A 210 18.55 -3.84 6.91
CA ASP A 210 18.39 -4.79 5.81
C ASP A 210 16.94 -4.85 5.31
N ALA A 211 15.97 -4.78 6.21
CA ALA A 211 14.55 -4.70 5.84
C ALA A 211 14.25 -3.42 5.03
N ILE A 212 14.84 -2.27 5.42
CA ILE A 212 14.71 -1.00 4.67
C ILE A 212 15.34 -1.12 3.28
N ILE A 213 16.53 -1.70 3.19
CA ILE A 213 17.24 -1.91 1.92
C ILE A 213 16.38 -2.77 0.98
N VAL A 214 15.88 -3.89 1.46
CA VAL A 214 15.03 -4.79 0.67
C VAL A 214 13.75 -4.06 0.23
N GLY A 215 13.05 -3.38 1.13
CA GLY A 215 11.80 -2.68 0.81
C GLY A 215 11.99 -1.57 -0.22
N THR A 216 13.01 -0.74 -0.06
CA THR A 216 13.33 0.34 -1.01
C THR A 216 13.75 -0.21 -2.36
N MET A 217 14.55 -1.29 -2.39
CA MET A 217 14.97 -1.98 -3.61
C MET A 217 13.75 -2.54 -4.38
N ARG A 218 12.84 -3.23 -3.71
CA ARG A 218 11.61 -3.77 -4.31
C ARG A 218 10.75 -2.66 -4.91
N ALA A 219 10.54 -1.58 -4.16
CA ALA A 219 9.78 -0.43 -4.66
C ALA A 219 10.45 0.19 -5.90
N MET A 220 11.77 0.42 -5.88
CA MET A 220 12.52 0.93 -7.03
C MET A 220 12.41 0.01 -8.24
N GLN A 221 12.62 -1.29 -8.07
CA GLN A 221 12.48 -2.27 -9.17
C GLN A 221 11.12 -2.18 -9.85
N ARG A 222 10.04 -2.03 -9.07
CA ARG A 222 8.69 -1.91 -9.62
C ARG A 222 8.49 -0.61 -10.38
N ILE A 223 8.98 0.50 -9.83
CA ILE A 223 8.91 1.84 -10.45
C ILE A 223 9.65 1.87 -11.80
N PHE A 224 10.84 1.28 -11.86
CA PHE A 224 11.66 1.28 -13.08
C PHE A 224 11.16 0.29 -14.15
N ARG A 225 10.64 -0.88 -13.77
CA ARG A 225 10.00 -1.80 -14.72
C ARG A 225 8.81 -1.17 -15.44
N GLY A 226 8.05 -0.30 -14.78
CA GLY A 226 6.97 0.46 -15.41
C GLY A 226 7.44 1.47 -16.48
N ARG A 227 8.67 2.00 -16.32
CA ARG A 227 9.24 2.97 -17.26
C ARG A 227 9.81 2.32 -18.54
N SER A 228 10.36 1.11 -18.47
CA SER A 228 10.95 0.42 -19.63
C SER A 228 9.90 -0.07 -20.63
N LYS A 229 8.68 -0.33 -20.22
CA LYS A 229 7.57 -0.72 -21.10
C LYS A 229 6.94 0.44 -21.88
N GLY A 230 7.25 1.70 -21.52
CA GLY A 230 6.69 2.90 -22.16
C GLY A 230 7.62 3.57 -23.19
N ARG A 231 8.85 3.08 -23.36
CA ARG A 231 9.82 3.67 -24.30
C ARG A 231 10.18 2.64 -25.37
N ALA A 232 9.34 2.54 -26.39
CA ALA A 232 9.78 1.95 -27.66
C ALA A 232 10.90 2.86 -28.23
N PRO A 233 12.07 2.34 -28.65
CA PRO A 233 13.05 3.14 -29.33
C PRO A 233 12.47 3.55 -30.68
N THR A 234 12.28 4.83 -30.89
CA THR A 234 12.17 5.40 -32.23
C THR A 234 13.55 5.30 -32.87
N LEU A 235 13.73 4.31 -33.71
CA LEU A 235 14.84 4.25 -34.65
C LEU A 235 14.60 5.34 -35.71
N HIS A 236 15.48 6.32 -35.71
CA HIS A 236 15.68 7.23 -36.84
C HIS A 236 16.80 6.73 -37.71
#